data_0c22a1695cc6e047d8d38bb496cd870d
#
_entry.id   0c22a1695cc6e047d8d38bb496cd870d
#
_cell.length_a   1.000
_cell.length_b   1.000
_cell.length_c   1.000
_cell.angle_alpha   90.00
_cell.angle_beta   90.00
_cell.angle_gamma   90.00
#
_symmetry.space_group_name_H-M   'P 1'
#
loop_
_entity.id
_entity.type
_entity.pdbx_description
1 polymer ?
#
loop_
_entity_poly.entity_id
_entity_poly.type
_entity_poly.pdbx_seq_one_letter_code
_entity_poly.pdbx_strand_id
1 'polypeptide(L)'
;MTDPVEFPDDPAEVAAAAPEGGAEPAVSAVGIGPGSPEYLTRRGARAIRGADVVVGFETVVEFVRGAVTGEALTCGYRDEPEVLARFADRVAGGATGVAVLMGDPNHSGYQFLGKVESAVDGPVAVIPGVSSLQVAASRARTPMEATTFVTLHKSGPIEADLRRLERAVGDRHLLVLPRPYDWMPERIARRLLAGGAADHEALVFERLTHDDEAGTRTSLESLAADVDSEAGTAFSDLSVLAVRR
;
A
#
# COMPACT_ATOMS: atom_id res chain seq x y z
N MET A 1 5.40 20.41 -21.79
CA MET A 1 4.78 20.02 -20.50
C MET A 1 3.49 19.34 -20.91
N THR A 2 3.56 18.04 -21.13
CA THR A 2 2.37 17.23 -21.44
C THR A 2 1.56 17.09 -20.16
N ASP A 3 0.28 17.43 -20.21
CA ASP A 3 -0.64 17.20 -19.12
C ASP A 3 -0.62 15.71 -18.73
N PRO A 4 -0.76 15.39 -17.44
CA PRO A 4 -0.87 14.00 -17.02
C PRO A 4 -2.08 13.36 -17.72
N VAL A 5 -1.90 12.17 -18.27
CA VAL A 5 -3.01 11.41 -18.85
C VAL A 5 -3.98 11.10 -17.70
N GLU A 6 -5.17 11.69 -17.75
CA GLU A 6 -6.22 11.44 -16.76
C GLU A 6 -6.90 10.11 -17.08
N PHE A 7 -7.08 9.29 -16.06
CA PHE A 7 -7.98 8.14 -16.15
C PHE A 7 -9.44 8.66 -16.17
N PRO A 8 -10.32 8.13 -17.03
CA PRO A 8 -11.68 8.66 -17.20
C PRO A 8 -12.54 8.52 -15.94
N ASP A 9 -12.25 7.52 -15.08
CA ASP A 9 -12.96 7.24 -13.84
C ASP A 9 -12.00 7.29 -12.64
N ASP A 10 -12.56 7.51 -11.42
CA ASP A 10 -11.75 7.40 -10.19
C ASP A 10 -11.25 5.96 -10.02
N PRO A 11 -9.93 5.73 -10.06
CA PRO A 11 -9.39 4.37 -9.95
C PRO A 11 -9.80 3.61 -8.68
N ALA A 12 -10.11 4.33 -7.59
CA ALA A 12 -10.58 3.70 -6.37
C ALA A 12 -12.05 3.24 -6.49
N GLU A 13 -12.87 3.95 -7.25
CA GLU A 13 -14.25 3.54 -7.54
C GLU A 13 -14.27 2.33 -8.49
N VAL A 14 -13.40 2.32 -9.50
CA VAL A 14 -13.25 1.17 -10.40
C VAL A 14 -12.85 -0.08 -9.62
N ALA A 15 -11.81 0.01 -8.78
CA ALA A 15 -11.38 -1.11 -7.95
C ALA A 15 -12.44 -1.55 -6.90
N ALA A 16 -13.37 -0.68 -6.52
CA ALA A 16 -14.47 -1.01 -5.61
C ALA A 16 -15.62 -1.74 -6.30
N ALA A 17 -15.72 -1.70 -7.62
CA ALA A 17 -16.74 -2.43 -8.35
C ALA A 17 -16.54 -3.94 -8.16
N ALA A 18 -17.60 -4.65 -7.78
CA ALA A 18 -17.53 -6.10 -7.67
C ALA A 18 -17.32 -6.69 -9.09
N PRO A 19 -16.35 -7.61 -9.27
CA PRO A 19 -16.13 -8.22 -10.57
C PRO A 19 -17.38 -8.99 -10.99
N GLU A 20 -17.84 -8.79 -12.23
CA GLU A 20 -18.90 -9.60 -12.81
C GLU A 20 -18.38 -11.03 -13.01
N GLY A 21 -19.11 -12.01 -12.43
CA GLY A 21 -18.69 -13.41 -12.47
C GLY A 21 -18.84 -14.03 -13.86
N GLY A 22 -17.89 -14.86 -14.27
CA GLY A 22 -18.08 -15.80 -15.37
C GLY A 22 -16.94 -16.00 -16.36
N ALA A 23 -16.04 -15.06 -16.58
CA ALA A 23 -14.89 -15.29 -17.45
C ALA A 23 -13.64 -15.66 -16.64
N GLU A 24 -12.81 -16.57 -17.16
CA GLU A 24 -11.47 -16.76 -16.57
C GLU A 24 -10.65 -15.49 -16.77
N PRO A 25 -10.07 -14.91 -15.68
CA PRO A 25 -9.32 -13.68 -15.80
C PRO A 25 -8.00 -13.89 -16.54
N ALA A 26 -7.78 -13.12 -17.61
CA ALA A 26 -6.49 -13.08 -18.30
C ALA A 26 -5.43 -12.31 -17.51
N VAL A 27 -5.83 -11.51 -16.52
CA VAL A 27 -4.97 -10.69 -15.67
C VAL A 27 -5.16 -11.03 -14.21
N SER A 28 -4.05 -11.10 -13.46
CA SER A 28 -4.05 -11.19 -12.00
C SER A 28 -3.32 -10.00 -11.39
N ALA A 29 -3.95 -9.32 -10.42
CA ALA A 29 -3.31 -8.33 -9.56
C ALA A 29 -2.77 -9.04 -8.31
N VAL A 30 -1.46 -9.03 -8.13
CA VAL A 30 -0.76 -9.83 -7.13
C VAL A 30 -0.15 -8.94 -6.05
N GLY A 31 -0.59 -9.10 -4.80
CA GLY A 31 0.11 -8.52 -3.65
C GLY A 31 1.40 -9.28 -3.38
N ILE A 32 2.52 -8.58 -3.44
CA ILE A 32 3.86 -9.20 -3.33
C ILE A 32 4.39 -9.28 -1.89
N GLY A 33 3.65 -8.74 -0.92
CA GLY A 33 4.13 -8.62 0.45
C GLY A 33 4.83 -7.28 0.72
N PRO A 34 5.31 -7.05 1.95
CA PRO A 34 5.78 -5.74 2.40
C PRO A 34 7.24 -5.43 2.05
N GLY A 35 7.95 -6.32 1.35
CA GLY A 35 9.34 -6.10 0.92
C GLY A 35 10.11 -7.40 0.78
N SER A 36 10.25 -8.21 1.85
CA SER A 36 10.98 -9.49 1.76
C SER A 36 10.25 -10.51 0.88
N PRO A 37 10.97 -11.19 -0.03
CA PRO A 37 10.41 -12.27 -0.84
C PRO A 37 9.82 -13.44 -0.02
N GLU A 38 10.21 -13.61 1.24
CA GLU A 38 9.66 -14.63 2.14
C GLU A 38 8.16 -14.41 2.44
N TYR A 39 7.68 -13.17 2.29
CA TYR A 39 6.28 -12.81 2.46
C TYR A 39 5.45 -12.92 1.16
N LEU A 40 6.09 -13.24 0.04
CA LEU A 40 5.38 -13.52 -1.21
C LEU A 40 4.63 -14.86 -1.10
N THR A 41 3.32 -14.80 -1.29
CA THR A 41 2.51 -16.02 -1.22
C THR A 41 2.90 -17.02 -2.32
N ARG A 42 2.77 -18.32 -2.04
CA ARG A 42 3.03 -19.37 -3.04
C ARG A 42 2.13 -19.23 -4.28
N ARG A 43 0.89 -18.71 -4.11
CA ARG A 43 -0.02 -18.44 -5.22
C ARG A 43 0.47 -17.26 -6.04
N GLY A 44 0.86 -16.16 -5.40
CA GLY A 44 1.44 -15.00 -6.07
C GLY A 44 2.70 -15.36 -6.86
N ALA A 45 3.63 -16.08 -6.23
CA ALA A 45 4.85 -16.52 -6.89
C ALA A 45 4.59 -17.42 -8.13
N ARG A 46 3.56 -18.27 -8.08
CA ARG A 46 3.17 -19.07 -9.26
C ARG A 46 2.57 -18.22 -10.38
N ALA A 47 1.71 -17.25 -10.02
CA ALA A 47 1.12 -16.35 -11.00
C ALA A 47 2.21 -15.53 -11.71
N ILE A 48 3.15 -14.93 -10.96
CA ILE A 48 4.26 -14.16 -11.53
C ILE A 48 5.13 -15.02 -12.46
N ARG A 49 5.49 -16.24 -12.03
CA ARG A 49 6.31 -17.13 -12.87
C ARG A 49 5.60 -17.63 -14.14
N GLY A 50 4.29 -17.75 -14.09
CA GLY A 50 3.48 -18.20 -15.23
C GLY A 50 3.04 -17.08 -16.17
N ALA A 51 3.34 -15.84 -15.87
CA ALA A 51 2.93 -14.70 -16.66
C ALA A 51 3.84 -14.49 -17.89
N ASP A 52 3.24 -14.19 -19.03
CA ASP A 52 3.95 -13.75 -20.23
C ASP A 52 4.42 -12.30 -20.10
N VAL A 53 3.63 -11.48 -19.38
CA VAL A 53 3.94 -10.07 -19.11
C VAL A 53 3.60 -9.69 -17.67
N VAL A 54 4.53 -9.00 -17.01
CA VAL A 54 4.38 -8.48 -15.64
C VAL A 54 4.47 -6.96 -15.68
N VAL A 55 3.54 -6.26 -15.02
CA VAL A 55 3.55 -4.79 -14.91
C VAL A 55 3.54 -4.35 -13.44
N GLY A 56 4.19 -3.24 -13.14
CA GLY A 56 4.18 -2.61 -11.82
C GLY A 56 5.16 -1.45 -11.72
N PHE A 57 5.12 -0.76 -10.59
CA PHE A 57 6.15 0.24 -10.28
C PHE A 57 7.53 -0.42 -10.26
N GLU A 58 8.54 0.29 -10.77
CA GLU A 58 9.91 -0.23 -10.89
C GLU A 58 10.41 -0.85 -9.57
N THR A 59 10.25 -0.13 -8.46
CA THR A 59 10.64 -0.60 -7.13
C THR A 59 9.89 -1.88 -6.71
N VAL A 60 8.62 -2.03 -7.10
CA VAL A 60 7.80 -3.19 -6.76
C VAL A 60 8.20 -4.41 -7.60
N VAL A 61 8.42 -4.21 -8.90
CA VAL A 61 8.89 -5.29 -9.81
C VAL A 61 10.26 -5.80 -9.38
N GLU A 62 11.14 -4.92 -8.87
CA GLU A 62 12.47 -5.31 -8.44
C GLU A 62 12.45 -6.33 -7.28
N PHE A 63 11.52 -6.21 -6.33
CA PHE A 63 11.37 -7.20 -5.23
C PHE A 63 11.01 -8.60 -5.72
N VAL A 64 10.39 -8.72 -6.88
CA VAL A 64 9.98 -10.01 -7.47
C VAL A 64 10.74 -10.37 -8.73
N ARG A 65 11.76 -9.60 -9.08
CA ARG A 65 12.55 -9.78 -10.30
C ARG A 65 12.99 -11.22 -10.53
N GLY A 66 13.44 -11.90 -9.48
CA GLY A 66 13.85 -13.31 -9.53
C GLY A 66 12.73 -14.31 -9.84
N ALA A 67 11.46 -13.89 -9.72
CA ALA A 67 10.30 -14.72 -10.06
C ALA A 67 9.73 -14.40 -11.46
N VAL A 68 10.10 -13.28 -12.07
CA VAL A 68 9.63 -12.87 -13.40
C VAL A 68 10.38 -13.64 -14.47
N THR A 69 9.67 -14.40 -15.27
CA THR A 69 10.21 -15.19 -16.39
C THR A 69 9.84 -14.60 -17.76
N GLY A 70 8.74 -13.87 -17.82
CA GLY A 70 8.25 -13.17 -19.02
C GLY A 70 8.79 -11.76 -19.16
N GLU A 71 8.11 -10.95 -19.97
CA GLU A 71 8.42 -9.53 -20.14
C GLU A 71 8.08 -8.75 -18.88
N ALA A 72 8.97 -7.86 -18.42
CA ALA A 72 8.70 -6.94 -17.33
C ALA A 72 8.49 -5.51 -17.86
N LEU A 73 7.32 -4.95 -17.61
CA LEU A 73 6.96 -3.58 -17.91
C LEU A 73 6.96 -2.79 -16.58
N THR A 74 7.93 -1.91 -16.42
CA THR A 74 8.05 -1.09 -15.21
C THR A 74 7.60 0.34 -15.47
N CYS A 75 6.94 0.96 -14.49
CA CYS A 75 6.52 2.35 -14.55
C CYS A 75 6.95 3.15 -13.32
N GLY A 76 7.00 4.46 -13.50
CA GLY A 76 6.98 5.46 -12.44
C GLY A 76 5.64 6.18 -12.44
N TYR A 77 5.51 7.25 -11.63
CA TYR A 77 4.25 8.03 -11.56
C TYR A 77 3.95 8.85 -12.84
N ARG A 78 4.95 9.08 -13.72
CA ARG A 78 4.80 9.94 -14.89
C ARG A 78 4.41 9.19 -16.16
N ASP A 79 4.84 7.96 -16.29
CA ASP A 79 4.69 7.10 -17.46
C ASP A 79 3.74 5.93 -17.23
N GLU A 80 3.12 5.88 -16.05
CA GLU A 80 2.19 4.82 -15.66
C GLU A 80 1.08 4.55 -16.70
N PRO A 81 0.37 5.58 -17.24
CA PRO A 81 -0.66 5.35 -18.24
C PRO A 81 -0.14 4.73 -19.53
N GLU A 82 1.03 5.18 -20.01
CA GLU A 82 1.65 4.65 -21.22
C GLU A 82 2.06 3.17 -21.04
N VAL A 83 2.65 2.86 -19.89
CA VAL A 83 3.08 1.50 -19.57
C VAL A 83 1.87 0.57 -19.41
N LEU A 84 0.80 1.04 -18.76
CA LEU A 84 -0.44 0.28 -18.63
C LEU A 84 -1.13 0.04 -19.99
N ALA A 85 -1.10 1.01 -20.90
CA ALA A 85 -1.60 0.82 -22.26
C ALA A 85 -0.82 -0.28 -22.99
N ARG A 86 0.51 -0.28 -22.91
CA ARG A 86 1.35 -1.36 -23.48
C ARG A 86 1.06 -2.72 -22.85
N PHE A 87 0.83 -2.76 -21.54
CA PHE A 87 0.43 -3.99 -20.84
C PHE A 87 -0.92 -4.50 -21.38
N ALA A 88 -1.91 -3.62 -21.52
CA ALA A 88 -3.22 -3.95 -22.07
C ALA A 88 -3.13 -4.50 -23.49
N ASP A 89 -2.31 -3.88 -24.36
CA ASP A 89 -2.07 -4.37 -25.74
C ASP A 89 -1.51 -5.79 -25.74
N ARG A 90 -0.60 -6.14 -24.81
CA ARG A 90 -0.05 -7.50 -24.69
C ARG A 90 -1.13 -8.50 -24.28
N VAL A 91 -1.97 -8.13 -23.30
CA VAL A 91 -3.08 -8.97 -22.82
C VAL A 91 -4.13 -9.15 -23.93
N ALA A 92 -4.51 -8.09 -24.63
CA ALA A 92 -5.42 -8.16 -25.78
C ALA A 92 -4.87 -9.05 -26.91
N GLY A 93 -3.55 -9.11 -27.05
CA GLY A 93 -2.85 -10.04 -27.95
C GLY A 93 -2.81 -11.50 -27.48
N GLY A 94 -3.41 -11.82 -26.33
CA GLY A 94 -3.51 -13.18 -25.77
C GLY A 94 -2.44 -13.54 -24.75
N ALA A 95 -1.62 -12.57 -24.29
CA ALA A 95 -0.65 -12.81 -23.23
C ALA A 95 -1.33 -12.92 -21.85
N THR A 96 -0.85 -13.83 -21.01
CA THR A 96 -1.23 -13.90 -19.60
C THR A 96 -0.55 -12.77 -18.84
N GLY A 97 -1.34 -11.86 -18.24
CA GLY A 97 -0.86 -10.66 -17.56
C GLY A 97 -0.84 -10.79 -16.05
N VAL A 98 0.18 -10.20 -15.41
CA VAL A 98 0.23 -10.01 -13.95
C VAL A 98 0.60 -8.57 -13.64
N ALA A 99 -0.23 -7.91 -12.82
CA ALA A 99 0.13 -6.65 -12.18
C ALA A 99 0.63 -6.93 -10.76
N VAL A 100 1.81 -6.43 -10.41
CA VAL A 100 2.39 -6.59 -9.06
C VAL A 100 2.23 -5.33 -8.23
N LEU A 101 1.76 -5.49 -6.99
CA LEU A 101 1.44 -4.42 -6.06
C LEU A 101 2.13 -4.67 -4.72
N MET A 102 2.68 -3.61 -4.14
CA MET A 102 3.31 -3.68 -2.81
C MET A 102 2.28 -4.10 -1.74
N GLY A 103 2.68 -4.96 -0.83
CA GLY A 103 1.84 -5.39 0.29
C GLY A 103 0.66 -6.22 -0.16
N ASP A 104 -0.53 -5.74 0.19
CA ASP A 104 -1.83 -6.29 -0.23
C ASP A 104 -2.56 -5.27 -1.12
N PRO A 105 -3.15 -5.68 -2.25
CA PRO A 105 -3.85 -4.77 -3.17
C PRO A 105 -4.96 -3.95 -2.50
N ASN A 106 -5.60 -4.48 -1.45
CA ASN A 106 -6.71 -3.80 -0.77
C ASN A 106 -6.28 -2.75 0.27
N HIS A 107 -4.99 -2.57 0.51
CA HIS A 107 -4.49 -1.57 1.46
C HIS A 107 -3.81 -0.37 0.77
N SER A 108 -2.64 -0.56 0.18
CA SER A 108 -1.88 0.53 -0.45
C SER A 108 -1.91 0.49 -1.97
N GLY A 109 -2.20 -0.67 -2.56
CA GLY A 109 -2.22 -0.90 -4.00
C GLY A 109 -3.55 -0.58 -4.70
N TYR A 110 -4.57 -0.17 -3.96
CA TYR A 110 -5.95 -0.10 -4.45
C TYR A 110 -6.15 0.83 -5.65
N GLN A 111 -5.48 1.99 -5.65
CA GLN A 111 -5.54 2.92 -6.79
C GLN A 111 -4.87 2.32 -8.05
N PHE A 112 -3.73 1.63 -7.88
CA PHE A 112 -3.08 0.98 -9.01
C PHE A 112 -3.90 -0.20 -9.54
N LEU A 113 -4.55 -0.96 -8.67
CA LEU A 113 -5.51 -1.99 -9.05
C LEU A 113 -6.59 -1.42 -9.99
N GLY A 114 -7.27 -0.34 -9.58
CA GLY A 114 -8.30 0.28 -10.39
C GLY A 114 -7.80 0.82 -11.73
N LYS A 115 -6.56 1.32 -11.80
CA LYS A 115 -5.94 1.72 -13.08
C LYS A 115 -5.67 0.53 -13.99
N VAL A 116 -5.25 -0.61 -13.44
CA VAL A 116 -5.09 -1.85 -14.20
C VAL A 116 -6.44 -2.31 -14.74
N GLU A 117 -7.48 -2.32 -13.90
CA GLU A 117 -8.86 -2.68 -14.29
C GLU A 117 -9.43 -1.75 -15.36
N SER A 118 -9.08 -0.45 -15.30
CA SER A 118 -9.50 0.52 -16.34
C SER A 118 -8.74 0.35 -17.65
N ALA A 119 -7.53 -0.22 -17.63
CA ALA A 119 -6.69 -0.34 -18.80
C ALA A 119 -6.95 -1.63 -19.60
N VAL A 120 -7.37 -2.72 -18.96
CA VAL A 120 -7.54 -4.02 -19.60
C VAL A 120 -8.99 -4.36 -19.86
N ASP A 121 -9.24 -5.08 -20.95
CA ASP A 121 -10.57 -5.63 -21.20
C ASP A 121 -10.78 -6.92 -20.38
N GLY A 122 -11.89 -6.98 -19.64
CA GLY A 122 -12.28 -8.15 -18.87
C GLY A 122 -11.83 -8.15 -17.40
N PRO A 123 -12.18 -9.21 -16.65
CA PRO A 123 -11.99 -9.25 -15.21
C PRO A 123 -10.53 -9.37 -14.79
N VAL A 124 -10.16 -8.71 -13.70
CA VAL A 124 -8.87 -8.84 -13.03
C VAL A 124 -9.04 -9.65 -11.75
N ALA A 125 -8.32 -10.76 -11.62
CA ALA A 125 -8.33 -11.55 -10.40
C ALA A 125 -7.36 -10.97 -9.37
N VAL A 126 -7.83 -10.74 -8.14
CA VAL A 126 -6.96 -10.29 -7.06
C VAL A 126 -6.39 -11.49 -6.29
N ILE A 127 -5.07 -11.56 -6.22
CA ILE A 127 -4.33 -12.49 -5.37
C ILE A 127 -3.77 -11.68 -4.18
N PRO A 128 -4.34 -11.85 -2.97
CA PRO A 128 -3.94 -11.07 -1.81
C PRO A 128 -2.49 -11.34 -1.42
N GLY A 129 -1.86 -10.34 -0.83
CA GLY A 129 -0.53 -10.40 -0.25
C GLY A 129 -0.56 -10.15 1.27
N VAL A 130 0.60 -10.25 1.92
CA VAL A 130 0.75 -9.83 3.30
C VAL A 130 0.99 -8.32 3.34
N SER A 131 0.13 -7.58 4.03
CA SER A 131 0.29 -6.14 4.20
C SER A 131 1.34 -5.81 5.29
N SER A 132 2.06 -4.71 5.14
CA SER A 132 2.89 -4.13 6.20
C SER A 132 2.11 -3.87 7.49
N LEU A 133 0.81 -3.55 7.40
CA LEU A 133 -0.08 -3.42 8.56
C LEU A 133 -0.26 -4.73 9.32
N GLN A 134 -0.33 -5.88 8.65
CA GLN A 134 -0.41 -7.20 9.30
C GLN A 134 0.90 -7.54 10.01
N VAL A 135 2.04 -7.21 9.39
CA VAL A 135 3.35 -7.40 10.02
C VAL A 135 3.49 -6.49 11.24
N ALA A 136 3.11 -5.20 11.11
CA ALA A 136 3.11 -4.25 12.22
C ALA A 136 2.20 -4.71 13.38
N ALA A 137 1.00 -5.23 13.08
CA ALA A 137 0.10 -5.81 14.08
C ALA A 137 0.78 -6.93 14.87
N SER A 138 1.50 -7.80 14.19
CA SER A 138 2.24 -8.91 14.82
C SER A 138 3.39 -8.41 15.69
N ARG A 139 4.14 -7.39 15.24
CA ARG A 139 5.24 -6.76 16.01
C ARG A 139 4.69 -6.01 17.24
N ALA A 140 3.63 -5.24 17.06
CA ALA A 140 2.99 -4.45 18.12
C ALA A 140 2.12 -5.29 19.07
N ARG A 141 1.85 -6.57 18.74
CA ARG A 141 0.93 -7.44 19.48
C ARG A 141 -0.46 -6.82 19.64
N THR A 142 -1.00 -6.28 18.55
CA THR A 142 -2.35 -5.71 18.48
C THR A 142 -3.28 -6.65 17.73
N PRO A 143 -4.29 -7.26 18.41
CA PRO A 143 -5.22 -8.15 17.74
C PRO A 143 -6.07 -7.36 16.73
N MET A 144 -6.27 -7.93 15.54
CA MET A 144 -6.93 -7.25 14.42
C MET A 144 -8.38 -6.85 14.75
N GLU A 145 -9.11 -7.69 15.47
CA GLU A 145 -10.48 -7.41 15.92
C GLU A 145 -10.60 -6.22 16.89
N ALA A 146 -9.51 -5.85 17.59
CA ALA A 146 -9.42 -4.70 18.48
C ALA A 146 -8.65 -3.52 17.88
N THR A 147 -8.38 -3.55 16.57
CA THR A 147 -7.54 -2.56 15.89
C THR A 147 -8.32 -1.80 14.82
N THR A 148 -8.05 -0.53 14.69
CA THR A 148 -8.49 0.32 13.58
C THR A 148 -7.33 0.52 12.62
N PHE A 149 -7.53 0.13 11.37
CA PHE A 149 -6.58 0.32 10.28
C PHE A 149 -6.93 1.56 9.48
N VAL A 150 -5.96 2.43 9.24
CA VAL A 150 -6.13 3.63 8.41
C VAL A 150 -4.91 3.82 7.51
N THR A 151 -5.15 4.03 6.23
CA THR A 151 -4.12 4.51 5.33
C THR A 151 -4.31 6.01 5.07
N LEU A 152 -3.26 6.78 5.34
CA LEU A 152 -3.13 8.16 4.89
C LEU A 152 -2.32 8.24 3.60
N HIS A 153 -1.65 7.15 3.21
CA HIS A 153 -0.83 7.02 2.01
C HIS A 153 -1.71 6.92 0.76
N LYS A 154 -2.39 8.01 0.45
CA LYS A 154 -3.29 8.12 -0.71
C LYS A 154 -3.34 9.56 -1.21
N SER A 155 -3.76 9.73 -2.46
CA SER A 155 -4.06 11.04 -3.03
C SER A 155 -5.36 11.62 -2.46
N GLY A 156 -5.52 12.93 -2.51
CA GLY A 156 -6.75 13.61 -2.11
C GLY A 156 -6.88 13.89 -0.60
N PRO A 157 -8.09 14.27 -0.16
CA PRO A 157 -8.34 14.69 1.21
C PRO A 157 -8.33 13.51 2.19
N ILE A 158 -7.71 13.71 3.36
CA ILE A 158 -7.60 12.69 4.43
C ILE A 158 -8.31 13.09 5.72
N GLU A 159 -9.05 14.18 5.72
CA GLU A 159 -9.67 14.70 6.94
C GLU A 159 -10.69 13.72 7.56
N ALA A 160 -11.37 12.92 6.74
CA ALA A 160 -12.28 11.87 7.23
C ALA A 160 -11.51 10.75 7.95
N ASP A 161 -10.30 10.41 7.44
CA ASP A 161 -9.43 9.40 8.03
C ASP A 161 -8.84 9.88 9.36
N LEU A 162 -8.41 11.14 9.41
CA LEU A 162 -7.92 11.75 10.66
C LEU A 162 -9.02 11.76 11.73
N ARG A 163 -10.23 12.16 11.40
CA ARG A 163 -11.37 12.06 12.33
C ARG A 163 -11.69 10.63 12.75
N ARG A 164 -11.46 9.64 11.88
CA ARG A 164 -11.60 8.22 12.23
C ARG A 164 -10.56 7.80 13.27
N LEU A 165 -9.33 8.25 13.13
CA LEU A 165 -8.26 8.01 14.12
C LEU A 165 -8.59 8.66 15.46
N GLU A 166 -9.00 9.95 15.45
CA GLU A 166 -9.40 10.69 16.67
C GLU A 166 -10.52 10.00 17.45
N ARG A 167 -11.49 9.42 16.75
CA ARG A 167 -12.60 8.69 17.40
C ARG A 167 -12.21 7.31 17.92
N ALA A 168 -11.17 6.71 17.39
CA ALA A 168 -10.78 5.34 17.72
C ALA A 168 -9.65 5.27 18.76
N VAL A 169 -8.84 6.34 18.91
CA VAL A 169 -7.72 6.37 19.85
C VAL A 169 -8.23 6.18 21.28
N GLY A 170 -7.53 5.34 22.06
CA GLY A 170 -7.91 5.01 23.46
C GLY A 170 -8.96 3.92 23.58
N ASP A 171 -9.88 3.78 22.63
CA ASP A 171 -10.86 2.69 22.57
C ASP A 171 -10.29 1.46 21.83
N ARG A 172 -9.57 1.70 20.76
CA ARG A 172 -8.96 0.67 19.91
C ARG A 172 -7.46 0.92 19.71
N HIS A 173 -6.73 -0.13 19.39
CA HIS A 173 -5.40 0.05 18.83
C HIS A 173 -5.51 0.72 17.44
N LEU A 174 -4.53 1.53 17.09
CA LEU A 174 -4.45 2.12 15.76
C LEU A 174 -3.25 1.53 15.01
N LEU A 175 -3.45 1.23 13.73
CA LEU A 175 -2.37 0.97 12.79
C LEU A 175 -2.55 1.89 11.59
N VAL A 176 -1.56 2.74 11.37
CA VAL A 176 -1.64 3.83 10.39
C VAL A 176 -0.50 3.71 9.39
N LEU A 177 -0.82 3.76 8.10
CA LEU A 177 0.17 4.03 7.05
C LEU A 177 0.27 5.55 6.89
N PRO A 178 1.38 6.18 7.29
CA PRO A 178 1.60 7.61 7.13
C PRO A 178 1.57 8.04 5.67
N ARG A 179 1.32 9.32 5.42
CA ARG A 179 1.54 9.94 4.13
C ARG A 179 2.87 10.66 4.13
N PRO A 180 3.82 10.27 3.27
CA PRO A 180 5.13 10.89 3.19
C PRO A 180 5.05 12.40 3.05
N TYR A 181 6.00 13.09 3.65
CA TYR A 181 6.22 14.54 3.67
C TYR A 181 5.26 15.35 4.55
N ASP A 182 3.96 15.04 4.59
CA ASP A 182 3.00 15.91 5.29
C ASP A 182 2.28 15.27 6.49
N TRP A 183 2.13 13.95 6.54
CA TRP A 183 1.46 13.25 7.64
C TRP A 183 2.29 12.07 8.14
N MET A 184 3.49 12.38 8.64
CA MET A 184 4.40 11.42 9.27
C MET A 184 3.98 11.16 10.74
N PRO A 185 4.55 10.13 11.40
CA PRO A 185 4.14 9.71 12.75
C PRO A 185 4.05 10.85 13.77
N GLU A 186 4.98 11.78 13.74
CA GLU A 186 5.06 12.92 14.65
C GLU A 186 3.83 13.83 14.51
N ARG A 187 3.45 14.12 13.27
CA ARG A 187 2.31 14.99 12.98
C ARG A 187 0.97 14.29 13.30
N ILE A 188 0.88 12.99 13.07
CA ILE A 188 -0.27 12.18 13.47
C ILE A 188 -0.42 12.21 15.00
N ALA A 189 0.67 11.98 15.74
CA ALA A 189 0.66 12.03 17.20
C ALA A 189 0.19 13.38 17.72
N ARG A 190 0.73 14.50 17.19
CA ARG A 190 0.29 15.86 17.53
C ARG A 190 -1.21 16.06 17.28
N ARG A 191 -1.72 15.55 16.17
CA ARG A 191 -3.15 15.64 15.81
C ARG A 191 -4.04 14.89 16.80
N LEU A 192 -3.64 13.69 17.21
CA LEU A 192 -4.38 12.87 18.18
C LEU A 192 -4.42 13.54 19.55
N LEU A 193 -3.29 14.04 20.04
CA LEU A 193 -3.21 14.77 21.32
C LEU A 193 -4.04 16.06 21.28
N ALA A 194 -3.99 16.82 20.20
CA ALA A 194 -4.82 18.03 20.02
C ALA A 194 -6.31 17.69 19.98
N GLY A 195 -6.69 16.49 19.56
CA GLY A 195 -8.04 15.94 19.60
C GLY A 195 -8.46 15.42 20.98
N GLY A 196 -7.58 15.49 22.00
CA GLY A 196 -7.87 15.09 23.39
C GLY A 196 -7.47 13.66 23.74
N ALA A 197 -6.69 12.97 22.90
CA ALA A 197 -6.13 11.67 23.25
C ALA A 197 -5.19 11.78 24.46
N ALA A 198 -5.21 10.74 25.32
CA ALA A 198 -4.19 10.59 26.37
C ALA A 198 -2.83 10.23 25.74
N ASP A 199 -1.77 10.29 26.54
CA ASP A 199 -0.44 9.84 26.11
C ASP A 199 -0.39 8.31 26.06
N HIS A 200 -0.70 7.78 24.89
CA HIS A 200 -0.66 6.34 24.60
C HIS A 200 0.73 5.89 24.16
N GLU A 201 1.04 4.62 24.44
CA GLU A 201 2.22 3.97 23.87
C GLU A 201 2.13 3.97 22.34
N ALA A 202 3.21 4.39 21.70
CA ALA A 202 3.35 4.41 20.26
C ALA A 202 4.59 3.60 19.82
N LEU A 203 4.47 2.88 18.72
CA LEU A 203 5.58 2.20 18.07
C LEU A 203 5.61 2.66 16.60
N VAL A 204 6.78 3.01 16.12
CA VAL A 204 7.01 3.30 14.70
C VAL A 204 7.89 2.20 14.15
N PHE A 205 7.38 1.49 13.17
CA PHE A 205 8.12 0.47 12.44
C PHE A 205 8.53 1.02 11.08
N GLU A 206 9.76 0.81 10.71
CA GLU A 206 10.34 1.27 9.46
C GLU A 206 10.85 0.09 8.66
N ARG A 207 10.65 0.14 7.35
CA ARG A 207 11.13 -0.87 6.40
C ARG A 207 10.88 -2.32 6.86
N LEU A 208 9.65 -2.54 7.33
CA LEU A 208 9.21 -3.86 7.80
C LEU A 208 9.56 -4.95 6.80
N THR A 209 10.16 -6.02 7.29
CA THR A 209 10.62 -7.20 6.55
C THR A 209 11.86 -7.01 5.67
N HIS A 210 12.41 -5.82 5.58
CA HIS A 210 13.71 -5.58 4.92
C HIS A 210 14.86 -5.88 5.87
N ASP A 211 16.07 -6.04 5.34
CA ASP A 211 17.29 -6.34 6.13
C ASP A 211 17.62 -5.24 7.14
N ASP A 212 17.17 -4.01 6.87
CA ASP A 212 17.33 -2.84 7.72
C ASP A 212 16.03 -2.45 8.45
N GLU A 213 15.14 -3.43 8.71
CA GLU A 213 13.95 -3.24 9.54
C GLU A 213 14.32 -2.60 10.88
N ALA A 214 13.63 -1.52 11.24
CA ALA A 214 13.81 -0.84 12.52
C ALA A 214 12.48 -0.63 13.24
N GLY A 215 12.54 -0.52 14.57
CA GLY A 215 11.36 -0.26 15.39
C GLY A 215 11.69 0.67 16.55
N THR A 216 10.97 1.78 16.65
CA THR A 216 11.07 2.76 17.73
C THR A 216 9.87 2.63 18.65
N ARG A 217 10.09 2.40 19.93
CA ARG A 217 9.05 2.38 20.96
C ARG A 217 9.09 3.67 21.74
N THR A 218 7.96 4.37 21.84
CA THR A 218 7.85 5.72 22.38
C THR A 218 6.42 5.99 22.88
N SER A 219 6.04 7.28 23.03
CA SER A 219 4.68 7.70 23.34
C SER A 219 4.19 8.77 22.36
N LEU A 220 2.88 9.06 22.37
CA LEU A 220 2.33 10.12 21.52
C LEU A 220 2.91 11.49 21.86
N GLU A 221 3.12 11.80 23.16
CA GLU A 221 3.72 13.08 23.59
C GLU A 221 5.16 13.20 23.08
N SER A 222 5.95 12.14 23.23
CA SER A 222 7.33 12.14 22.75
C SER A 222 7.42 12.32 21.22
N LEU A 223 6.58 11.60 20.44
CA LEU A 223 6.52 11.79 19.00
C LEU A 223 6.08 13.21 18.61
N ALA A 224 5.08 13.76 19.28
CA ALA A 224 4.55 15.08 18.97
C ALA A 224 5.55 16.20 19.25
N ALA A 225 6.50 16.00 20.16
CA ALA A 225 7.54 16.96 20.49
C ALA A 225 8.54 17.16 19.31
N ASP A 226 8.71 16.17 18.46
CA ASP A 226 9.68 16.17 17.37
C ASP A 226 9.17 16.82 16.07
N VAL A 227 7.89 17.25 16.02
CA VAL A 227 7.25 17.78 14.77
C VAL A 227 7.94 19.03 14.21
N ASP A 228 8.53 19.86 15.08
CA ASP A 228 9.11 21.14 14.68
C ASP A 228 10.65 21.07 14.52
N SER A 229 11.22 19.86 14.40
CA SER A 229 12.64 19.71 14.15
C SER A 229 12.99 20.31 12.78
N GLU A 230 14.06 21.12 12.69
CA GLU A 230 14.56 21.68 11.42
C GLU A 230 14.95 20.57 10.41
N ALA A 231 15.14 19.35 10.90
CA ALA A 231 15.48 18.18 10.08
C ALA A 231 14.28 17.52 9.38
N GLY A 232 13.04 17.99 9.64
CA GLY A 232 11.83 17.33 9.16
C GLY A 232 11.51 16.07 9.99
N THR A 233 10.92 15.05 9.36
CA THR A 233 10.65 13.76 10.03
C THR A 233 11.93 12.95 10.24
N ALA A 234 12.01 12.26 11.38
CA ALA A 234 13.09 11.31 11.68
C ALA A 234 12.83 9.92 11.04
N PHE A 235 11.61 9.67 10.53
CA PHE A 235 11.19 8.36 10.06
C PHE A 235 11.19 8.26 8.53
N SER A 236 11.41 7.03 8.06
CA SER A 236 11.32 6.68 6.65
C SER A 236 9.87 6.79 6.14
N ASP A 237 9.71 7.06 4.85
CA ASP A 237 8.45 7.01 4.12
C ASP A 237 7.83 5.59 4.07
N LEU A 238 8.64 4.55 4.33
CA LEU A 238 8.20 3.17 4.52
C LEU A 238 7.94 2.86 6.00
N SER A 239 7.23 3.73 6.70
CA SER A 239 6.90 3.54 8.11
C SER A 239 5.46 3.12 8.33
N VAL A 240 5.22 2.47 9.48
CA VAL A 240 3.89 2.18 10.03
C VAL A 240 3.86 2.66 11.46
N LEU A 241 2.88 3.51 11.81
CA LEU A 241 2.62 3.91 13.19
C LEU A 241 1.61 2.96 13.82
N ALA A 242 1.96 2.38 14.97
CA ALA A 242 1.06 1.66 15.85
C ALA A 242 0.85 2.45 17.15
N VAL A 243 -0.41 2.70 17.53
CA VAL A 243 -0.77 3.29 18.82
C VAL A 243 -1.54 2.25 19.61
N ARG A 244 -1.08 1.95 20.83
CA ARG A 244 -1.71 0.96 21.70
C ARG A 244 -2.67 1.64 22.66
N ARG A 245 -3.87 1.06 22.79
CA ARG A 245 -4.86 1.50 23.77
C ARG A 245 -4.44 1.10 25.18
#